data_87b50171e3ff7dea021da94f1f9d89d1
#
_entry.id   87b50171e3ff7dea021da94f1f9d89d1
#
_cell.length_a   1.000
_cell.length_b   1.000
_cell.length_c   1.000
_cell.angle_alpha   90.00
_cell.angle_beta   90.00
_cell.angle_gamma   90.00
#
_symmetry.space_group_name_H-M   'P 1'
#
loop_
_entity.id
_entity.type
_entity.pdbx_description
1 polymer ?
#
loop_
_entity_poly.entity_id
_entity_poly.type
_entity_poly.pdbx_seq_one_letter_code
_entity_poly.pdbx_strand_id
1 'polypeptide(L)'
;MRKSKDKLGCVTTAILEMLAVGGTVTLIGFLSQGRTAPKLLRGLKEYSVWRINKLLAQLKLRGFIHYDPDDEFSPVLLTEKGFVRLAKEKIKSRAYPKWDHLWRLIVFDISEQKRTRRAFQRSLTEIGCFKVQRSIYAYPYDCKNELMILASNKNIKHEVAIFTVPYLAQYEKSARDFYFSR
;
A
#
# COMPACT_ATOMS: atom_id res chain seq x y z
N MET A 1 4.60 22.92 -12.71
CA MET A 1 5.72 22.26 -11.95
C MET A 1 5.25 21.19 -10.95
N ARG A 2 4.31 20.29 -11.30
CA ARG A 2 3.81 19.19 -10.43
C ARG A 2 4.39 17.79 -10.74
N LYS A 3 5.19 17.63 -11.79
CA LYS A 3 5.67 16.32 -12.28
C LYS A 3 6.79 15.64 -11.47
N SER A 4 7.42 16.33 -10.51
CA SER A 4 8.58 15.77 -9.76
C SER A 4 8.19 14.94 -8.53
N LYS A 5 7.03 15.19 -7.89
CA LYS A 5 6.56 14.41 -6.72
C LYS A 5 6.07 13.02 -7.09
N ASP A 6 5.44 12.87 -8.26
CA ASP A 6 4.84 11.59 -8.69
C ASP A 6 5.90 10.53 -9.06
N LYS A 7 7.04 10.95 -9.65
CA LYS A 7 8.14 10.04 -9.98
C LYS A 7 8.81 9.41 -8.75
N LEU A 8 8.95 10.14 -7.66
CA LEU A 8 9.56 9.63 -6.43
C LEU A 8 8.65 8.61 -5.72
N GLY A 9 7.33 8.82 -5.74
CA GLY A 9 6.34 7.88 -5.23
C GLY A 9 6.35 6.56 -6.01
N CYS A 10 6.46 6.63 -7.33
CA CYS A 10 6.51 5.47 -8.21
C CYS A 10 7.75 4.59 -7.93
N VAL A 11 8.94 5.18 -7.79
CA VAL A 11 10.18 4.43 -7.49
C VAL A 11 10.13 3.79 -6.11
N THR A 12 9.64 4.52 -5.11
CA THR A 12 9.47 3.99 -3.76
C THR A 12 8.53 2.80 -3.75
N THR A 13 7.40 2.90 -4.44
CA THR A 13 6.43 1.80 -4.56
C THR A 13 7.05 0.61 -5.29
N ALA A 14 7.78 0.82 -6.39
CA ALA A 14 8.47 -0.24 -7.12
C ALA A 14 9.51 -0.98 -6.25
N ILE A 15 10.29 -0.27 -5.44
CA ILE A 15 11.23 -0.88 -4.48
C ILE A 15 10.47 -1.75 -3.47
N LEU A 16 9.41 -1.22 -2.86
CA LEU A 16 8.62 -1.97 -1.89
C LEU A 16 7.91 -3.18 -2.50
N GLU A 17 7.40 -3.06 -3.73
CA GLU A 17 6.77 -4.17 -4.47
C GLU A 17 7.76 -5.29 -4.75
N MET A 18 8.96 -4.94 -5.17
CA MET A 18 10.02 -5.91 -5.43
C MET A 18 10.39 -6.68 -4.17
N LEU A 19 10.54 -6.00 -3.04
CA LEU A 19 10.83 -6.63 -1.75
C LEU A 19 9.66 -7.51 -1.26
N ALA A 20 8.43 -7.15 -1.59
CA ALA A 20 7.23 -7.90 -1.20
C ALA A 20 7.05 -9.22 -1.96
N VAL A 21 7.59 -9.35 -3.17
CA VAL A 21 7.50 -10.57 -4.01
C VAL A 21 8.44 -11.68 -3.52
N GLY A 22 9.25 -11.43 -2.48
CA GLY A 22 10.05 -12.45 -1.81
C GLY A 22 11.42 -12.74 -2.44
N GLY A 23 11.90 -11.85 -3.28
CA GLY A 23 13.28 -11.89 -3.74
C GLY A 23 14.21 -11.33 -2.66
N THR A 24 15.17 -12.12 -2.18
CA THR A 24 16.26 -11.59 -1.37
C THR A 24 17.13 -10.71 -2.26
N VAL A 25 16.98 -9.41 -2.14
CA VAL A 25 17.83 -8.44 -2.85
C VAL A 25 18.81 -7.88 -1.83
N THR A 26 20.09 -8.08 -2.08
CA THR A 26 21.15 -7.51 -1.25
C THR A 26 21.35 -6.02 -1.55
N LEU A 27 21.97 -5.30 -0.62
CA LEU A 27 22.27 -3.89 -0.80
C LEU A 27 23.08 -3.65 -2.08
N ILE A 28 24.14 -4.44 -2.30
CA ILE A 28 24.92 -4.38 -3.54
C ILE A 28 24.11 -4.70 -4.78
N GLY A 29 23.10 -5.60 -4.68
CA GLY A 29 22.19 -5.91 -5.79
C GLY A 29 21.34 -4.72 -6.21
N PHE A 30 20.94 -3.84 -5.27
CA PHE A 30 20.28 -2.58 -5.57
C PHE A 30 21.23 -1.56 -6.19
N LEU A 31 22.48 -1.52 -5.71
CA LEU A 31 23.45 -0.52 -6.08
C LEU A 31 24.15 -0.82 -7.41
N SER A 32 24.42 -2.10 -7.66
CA SER A 32 25.12 -2.52 -8.88
C SER A 32 24.30 -2.30 -10.15
N GLN A 33 22.99 -2.04 -10.04
CA GLN A 33 22.03 -1.93 -11.17
C GLN A 33 22.32 -3.00 -12.25
N GLY A 34 22.97 -4.09 -11.79
CA GLY A 34 23.85 -4.92 -12.54
C GLY A 34 23.15 -5.85 -13.52
N ARG A 35 23.93 -6.39 -14.40
CA ARG A 35 23.61 -7.34 -15.45
C ARG A 35 22.81 -8.57 -14.99
N THR A 36 22.73 -8.82 -13.68
CA THR A 36 22.02 -9.91 -13.00
C THR A 36 20.73 -9.49 -12.29
N ALA A 37 20.33 -8.21 -12.37
CA ALA A 37 19.15 -7.72 -11.68
C ALA A 37 17.84 -8.31 -12.25
N PRO A 38 16.88 -8.73 -11.38
CA PRO A 38 15.56 -9.18 -11.82
C PRO A 38 14.89 -8.15 -12.75
N LYS A 39 14.02 -8.62 -13.67
CA LYS A 39 13.30 -7.74 -14.64
C LYS A 39 12.66 -6.50 -14.01
N LEU A 40 12.26 -6.59 -12.73
CA LEU A 40 11.69 -5.50 -11.96
C LEU A 40 12.66 -4.34 -11.71
N LEU A 41 13.98 -4.61 -11.58
CA LEU A 41 15.01 -3.59 -11.38
C LEU A 41 15.31 -2.80 -12.65
N ARG A 42 14.84 -3.27 -13.82
CA ARG A 42 15.06 -2.54 -15.09
C ARG A 42 14.46 -1.14 -15.08
N GLY A 43 13.37 -0.92 -14.34
CA GLY A 43 12.78 0.41 -14.13
C GLY A 43 13.63 1.35 -13.27
N LEU A 44 14.60 0.81 -12.51
CA LEU A 44 15.51 1.62 -11.69
C LEU A 44 16.77 2.07 -12.44
N LYS A 45 17.04 1.53 -13.64
CA LYS A 45 18.21 1.90 -14.46
C LYS A 45 18.25 3.38 -14.85
N GLU A 46 17.10 4.04 -14.88
CA GLU A 46 17.00 5.47 -15.16
C GLU A 46 17.46 6.36 -13.98
N TYR A 47 17.71 5.76 -12.81
CA TYR A 47 18.07 6.49 -11.60
C TYR A 47 19.54 6.26 -11.25
N SER A 48 20.25 7.33 -10.91
CA SER A 48 21.64 7.23 -10.46
C SER A 48 21.74 6.42 -9.15
N VAL A 49 22.85 5.71 -8.96
CA VAL A 49 23.18 4.93 -7.75
C VAL A 49 22.99 5.79 -6.49
N TRP A 50 23.48 7.05 -6.53
CA TRP A 50 23.32 8.01 -5.42
C TRP A 50 21.84 8.24 -5.07
N ARG A 51 20.96 8.31 -6.06
CA ARG A 51 19.53 8.54 -5.85
C ARG A 51 18.84 7.33 -5.24
N ILE A 52 19.23 6.13 -5.66
CA ILE A 52 18.76 4.88 -5.07
C ILE A 52 19.20 4.74 -3.62
N ASN A 53 20.49 5.01 -3.33
CA ASN A 53 21.01 5.00 -1.97
C ASN A 53 20.26 5.97 -1.05
N LYS A 54 20.03 7.19 -1.52
CA LYS A 54 19.24 8.18 -0.77
C LYS A 54 17.82 7.69 -0.49
N LEU A 55 17.18 7.02 -1.44
CA LEU A 55 15.84 6.44 -1.24
C LEU A 55 15.86 5.29 -0.25
N LEU A 56 16.81 4.37 -0.35
CA LEU A 56 16.95 3.26 0.61
C LEU A 56 17.20 3.78 2.02
N ALA A 57 18.10 4.75 2.19
CA ALA A 57 18.34 5.39 3.48
C ALA A 57 17.07 6.05 4.05
N GLN A 58 16.29 6.74 3.23
CA GLN A 58 15.01 7.33 3.64
C GLN A 58 13.97 6.27 4.02
N LEU A 59 13.89 5.17 3.28
CA LEU A 59 12.98 4.06 3.60
C LEU A 59 13.37 3.37 4.91
N LYS A 60 14.69 3.16 5.14
CA LYS A 60 15.22 2.63 6.39
C LYS A 60 14.91 3.57 7.56
N LEU A 61 15.22 4.86 7.43
CA LEU A 61 14.94 5.88 8.46
C LEU A 61 13.45 5.94 8.83
N ARG A 62 12.56 5.75 7.86
CA ARG A 62 11.11 5.68 8.08
C ARG A 62 10.65 4.32 8.62
N GLY A 63 11.55 3.35 8.72
CA GLY A 63 11.28 2.00 9.19
C GLY A 63 10.42 1.17 8.23
N PHE A 64 10.46 1.44 6.93
CA PHE A 64 9.75 0.65 5.92
C PHE A 64 10.56 -0.55 5.43
N ILE A 65 11.88 -0.44 5.50
CA ILE A 65 12.83 -1.51 5.19
C ILE A 65 13.88 -1.63 6.30
N HIS A 66 14.50 -2.79 6.37
CA HIS A 66 15.64 -3.07 7.24
C HIS A 66 16.78 -3.63 6.41
N TYR A 67 18.00 -3.16 6.64
CA TYR A 67 19.27 -3.68 6.10
C TYR A 67 20.42 -3.15 6.94
N ASP A 68 21.60 -3.80 6.90
CA ASP A 68 22.82 -3.28 7.47
C ASP A 68 23.55 -2.40 6.45
N PRO A 69 23.77 -1.09 6.72
CA PRO A 69 24.43 -0.20 5.77
C PRO A 69 25.94 -0.47 5.65
N ASP A 70 26.54 -1.13 6.64
CA ASP A 70 27.97 -1.43 6.69
C ASP A 70 28.31 -2.78 6.03
N ASP A 71 27.28 -3.57 5.69
CA ASP A 71 27.40 -4.84 4.95
C ASP A 71 26.75 -4.72 3.57
N GLU A 72 27.58 -4.67 2.52
CA GLU A 72 27.11 -4.61 1.12
C GLU A 72 26.28 -5.83 0.69
N PHE A 73 26.47 -6.96 1.36
CA PHE A 73 25.72 -8.20 1.13
C PHE A 73 24.48 -8.31 2.02
N SER A 74 24.24 -7.32 2.89
CA SER A 74 23.06 -7.30 3.74
C SER A 74 21.79 -7.45 2.94
N PRO A 75 20.88 -8.38 3.32
CA PRO A 75 19.59 -8.49 2.70
C PRO A 75 18.73 -7.26 3.03
N VAL A 76 18.14 -6.66 2.02
CA VAL A 76 17.15 -5.58 2.20
C VAL A 76 15.78 -6.23 2.41
N LEU A 77 15.25 -6.11 3.61
CA LEU A 77 14.00 -6.74 4.04
C LEU A 77 12.89 -5.70 4.20
N LEU A 78 11.70 -6.06 3.73
CA LEU A 78 10.50 -5.25 3.95
C LEU A 78 9.98 -5.48 5.38
N THR A 79 9.75 -4.41 6.13
CA THR A 79 9.15 -4.47 7.47
C THR A 79 7.62 -4.56 7.39
N GLU A 80 6.96 -4.92 8.50
CA GLU A 80 5.48 -4.83 8.59
C GLU A 80 4.96 -3.44 8.21
N LYS A 81 5.63 -2.40 8.68
CA LYS A 81 5.29 -1.01 8.33
C LYS A 81 5.45 -0.73 6.84
N GLY A 82 6.46 -1.34 6.20
CA GLY A 82 6.66 -1.31 4.76
C GLY A 82 5.54 -2.00 4.00
N PHE A 83 5.09 -3.17 4.45
CA PHE A 83 3.94 -3.87 3.86
C PHE A 83 2.65 -3.04 3.94
N VAL A 84 2.40 -2.42 5.10
CA VAL A 84 1.25 -1.51 5.26
C VAL A 84 1.33 -0.32 4.30
N ARG A 85 2.51 0.27 4.17
CA ARG A 85 2.72 1.38 3.23
C ARG A 85 2.46 0.95 1.80
N LEU A 86 3.00 -0.19 1.39
CA LEU A 86 2.80 -0.75 0.06
C LEU A 86 1.32 -1.05 -0.21
N ALA A 87 0.62 -1.68 0.74
CA ALA A 87 -0.81 -1.96 0.61
C ALA A 87 -1.62 -0.68 0.37
N LYS A 88 -1.36 0.38 1.14
CA LYS A 88 -2.01 1.69 0.95
C LYS A 88 -1.72 2.30 -0.41
N GLU A 89 -0.48 2.24 -0.89
CA GLU A 89 -0.12 2.78 -2.20
C GLU A 89 -0.75 1.97 -3.35
N LYS A 90 -0.81 0.64 -3.22
CA LYS A 90 -1.49 -0.22 -4.20
C LYS A 90 -2.97 0.12 -4.32
N ILE A 91 -3.65 0.33 -3.20
CA ILE A 91 -5.06 0.73 -3.22
C ILE A 91 -5.21 2.09 -3.90
N LYS A 92 -4.36 3.07 -3.57
CA LYS A 92 -4.39 4.41 -4.17
C LYS A 92 -4.04 4.42 -5.66
N SER A 93 -3.06 3.60 -6.09
CA SER A 93 -2.64 3.51 -7.48
C SER A 93 -3.67 2.84 -8.39
N ARG A 94 -4.52 1.98 -7.81
CA ARG A 94 -5.67 1.38 -8.50
C ARG A 94 -6.84 2.36 -8.70
N ALA A 95 -6.67 3.62 -8.31
CA ALA A 95 -7.73 4.63 -8.29
C ALA A 95 -8.40 4.91 -9.64
N TYR A 96 -8.04 4.19 -10.72
CA TYR A 96 -8.67 4.40 -12.04
C TYR A 96 -8.77 3.16 -12.95
N PRO A 97 -8.81 1.90 -12.47
CA PRO A 97 -9.29 0.82 -13.31
C PRO A 97 -10.77 1.07 -13.61
N LYS A 98 -11.25 0.57 -14.75
CA LYS A 98 -12.69 0.58 -15.04
C LYS A 98 -13.43 -0.10 -13.87
N TRP A 99 -14.37 0.60 -13.26
CA TRP A 99 -15.17 0.04 -12.19
C TRP A 99 -16.00 -1.15 -12.69
N ASP A 100 -15.96 -2.26 -11.96
CA ASP A 100 -16.67 -3.49 -12.29
C ASP A 100 -18.14 -3.50 -11.82
N HIS A 101 -18.65 -2.35 -11.40
CA HIS A 101 -19.99 -2.16 -10.84
C HIS A 101 -20.26 -2.90 -9.53
N LEU A 102 -19.21 -3.33 -8.84
CA LEU A 102 -19.29 -4.01 -7.56
C LEU A 102 -18.61 -3.18 -6.46
N TRP A 103 -19.27 -3.10 -5.32
CA TRP A 103 -18.71 -2.47 -4.13
C TRP A 103 -18.00 -3.51 -3.25
N ARG A 104 -16.88 -3.14 -2.68
CA ARG A 104 -16.21 -3.87 -1.59
C ARG A 104 -16.64 -3.25 -0.28
N LEU A 105 -17.55 -3.94 0.41
CA LEU A 105 -18.09 -3.53 1.68
C LEU A 105 -17.22 -4.07 2.80
N ILE A 106 -16.54 -3.19 3.50
CA ILE A 106 -15.62 -3.49 4.59
C ILE A 106 -16.38 -3.34 5.89
N VAL A 107 -16.61 -4.45 6.57
CA VAL A 107 -17.34 -4.51 7.85
C VAL A 107 -16.36 -4.95 8.94
N PHE A 108 -16.41 -4.30 10.10
CA PHE A 108 -15.55 -4.70 11.22
C PHE A 108 -16.27 -4.55 12.56
N ASP A 109 -16.00 -5.53 13.43
CA ASP A 109 -16.47 -5.55 14.82
C ASP A 109 -15.30 -5.47 15.79
N ILE A 110 -14.74 -4.27 15.91
CA ILE A 110 -13.63 -3.97 16.81
C ILE A 110 -14.18 -3.16 17.98
N SER A 111 -13.89 -3.55 19.21
CA SER A 111 -14.31 -2.83 20.40
C SER A 111 -14.00 -1.34 20.31
N GLU A 112 -14.97 -0.48 20.67
CA GLU A 112 -14.85 0.98 20.58
C GLU A 112 -13.73 1.57 21.41
N GLN A 113 -13.40 0.94 22.53
CA GLN A 113 -12.34 1.35 23.43
C GLN A 113 -10.93 1.07 22.88
N LYS A 114 -10.80 0.16 21.91
CA LYS A 114 -9.49 -0.16 21.32
C LYS A 114 -8.97 0.99 20.46
N ARG A 115 -7.75 1.45 20.74
CA ARG A 115 -7.02 2.39 19.87
C ARG A 115 -6.89 1.90 18.44
N THR A 116 -6.82 0.58 18.26
CA THR A 116 -6.77 -0.13 16.98
C THR A 116 -7.96 0.19 16.08
N ARG A 117 -9.17 0.29 16.62
CA ARG A 117 -10.37 0.69 15.85
C ARG A 117 -10.18 2.05 15.19
N ARG A 118 -9.79 3.06 15.95
CA ARG A 118 -9.55 4.42 15.42
C ARG A 118 -8.41 4.45 14.40
N ALA A 119 -7.36 3.66 14.63
CA ALA A 119 -6.23 3.55 13.71
C ALA A 119 -6.62 2.86 12.39
N PHE A 120 -7.50 1.84 12.46
CA PHE A 120 -8.02 1.18 11.25
C PHE A 120 -8.95 2.12 10.47
N GLN A 121 -9.89 2.79 11.13
CA GLN A 121 -10.78 3.79 10.52
C GLN A 121 -9.97 4.89 9.81
N ARG A 122 -8.92 5.43 10.46
CA ARG A 122 -8.01 6.40 9.81
C ARG A 122 -7.36 5.84 8.56
N SER A 123 -6.88 4.58 8.62
CA SER A 123 -6.30 3.93 7.43
C SER A 123 -7.31 3.81 6.29
N LEU A 124 -8.56 3.42 6.56
CA LEU A 124 -9.62 3.36 5.54
C LEU A 124 -9.93 4.74 4.94
N THR A 125 -9.99 5.78 5.76
CA THR A 125 -10.18 7.16 5.29
C THR A 125 -8.99 7.65 4.46
N GLU A 126 -7.75 7.38 4.88
CA GLU A 126 -6.53 7.77 4.16
C GLU A 126 -6.42 7.13 2.78
N ILE A 127 -6.91 5.91 2.59
CA ILE A 127 -6.95 5.24 1.28
C ILE A 127 -8.17 5.65 0.43
N GLY A 128 -9.09 6.44 0.98
CA GLY A 128 -10.23 6.99 0.26
C GLY A 128 -11.48 6.11 0.30
N CYS A 129 -11.65 5.24 1.30
CA CYS A 129 -12.90 4.49 1.46
C CYS A 129 -14.06 5.41 1.86
N PHE A 130 -15.22 5.25 1.22
CA PHE A 130 -16.46 5.92 1.59
C PHE A 130 -17.01 5.34 2.88
N LYS A 131 -17.31 6.20 3.85
CA LYS A 131 -17.86 5.77 5.13
C LYS A 131 -19.38 5.62 5.01
N VAL A 132 -19.85 4.37 5.07
CA VAL A 132 -21.28 4.04 5.07
C VAL A 132 -21.86 4.19 6.47
N GLN A 133 -21.23 3.57 7.46
CA GLN A 133 -21.60 3.63 8.87
C GLN A 133 -20.37 3.59 9.78
N ARG A 134 -20.59 3.55 11.08
CA ARG A 134 -19.51 3.61 12.10
C ARG A 134 -18.46 2.51 11.96
N SER A 135 -18.88 1.32 11.51
CA SER A 135 -18.04 0.12 11.30
C SER A 135 -18.13 -0.43 9.90
N ILE A 136 -18.68 0.34 8.94
CA ILE A 136 -18.92 -0.09 7.57
C ILE A 136 -18.37 0.97 6.63
N TYR A 137 -17.51 0.53 5.72
CA TYR A 137 -16.92 1.35 4.65
C TYR A 137 -17.15 0.66 3.31
N ALA A 138 -17.19 1.44 2.24
CA ALA A 138 -17.31 0.93 0.87
C ALA A 138 -16.15 1.44 0.01
N TYR A 139 -15.72 0.60 -0.92
CA TYR A 139 -14.69 0.94 -1.91
C TYR A 139 -15.05 0.32 -3.26
N PRO A 140 -14.88 1.05 -4.40
CA PRO A 140 -15.35 0.57 -5.70
C PRO A 140 -14.41 -0.43 -6.38
N TYR A 141 -13.18 -0.59 -5.91
CA TYR A 141 -12.18 -1.43 -6.57
C TYR A 141 -11.76 -2.60 -5.69
N ASP A 142 -11.29 -3.70 -6.31
CA ASP A 142 -10.78 -4.83 -5.55
C ASP A 142 -9.52 -4.47 -4.75
N CYS A 143 -9.60 -4.63 -3.45
CA CYS A 143 -8.55 -4.30 -2.50
C CYS A 143 -8.50 -5.29 -1.32
N LYS A 144 -9.10 -6.48 -1.50
CA LYS A 144 -9.26 -7.47 -0.42
C LYS A 144 -7.91 -7.83 0.20
N ASN A 145 -6.92 -8.17 -0.63
CA ASN A 145 -5.60 -8.60 -0.15
C ASN A 145 -4.88 -7.49 0.64
N GLU A 146 -4.91 -6.27 0.11
CA GLU A 146 -4.26 -5.11 0.73
C GLU A 146 -4.94 -4.73 2.05
N LEU A 147 -6.27 -4.80 2.11
CA LEU A 147 -7.02 -4.54 3.35
C LEU A 147 -6.77 -5.62 4.40
N MET A 148 -6.63 -6.89 3.99
CA MET A 148 -6.28 -7.97 4.91
C MET A 148 -4.85 -7.80 5.48
N ILE A 149 -3.89 -7.27 4.71
CA ILE A 149 -2.57 -6.89 5.22
C ILE A 149 -2.71 -5.79 6.28
N LEU A 150 -3.53 -4.77 6.03
CA LEU A 150 -3.78 -3.70 7.01
C LEU A 150 -4.42 -4.20 8.30
N ALA A 151 -5.35 -5.14 8.19
CA ALA A 151 -6.02 -5.76 9.33
C ALA A 151 -5.06 -6.66 10.14
N SER A 152 -4.25 -7.47 9.44
CA SER A 152 -3.24 -8.35 10.06
C SER A 152 -2.20 -7.56 10.84
N ASN A 153 -1.68 -6.46 10.28
CA ASN A 153 -0.72 -5.60 10.95
C ASN A 153 -1.25 -4.98 12.27
N LYS A 154 -2.55 -4.93 12.44
CA LYS A 154 -3.22 -4.41 13.65
C LYS A 154 -3.76 -5.52 14.55
N ASN A 155 -3.48 -6.78 14.24
CA ASN A 155 -4.00 -7.96 14.93
C ASN A 155 -5.55 -7.98 15.04
N ILE A 156 -6.23 -7.51 13.97
CA ILE A 156 -7.70 -7.45 13.88
C ILE A 156 -8.24 -8.22 12.65
N LYS A 157 -7.44 -9.13 12.08
CA LYS A 157 -7.82 -9.88 10.88
C LYS A 157 -9.15 -10.63 11.03
N HIS A 158 -9.40 -11.18 12.20
CA HIS A 158 -10.62 -11.95 12.51
C HIS A 158 -11.83 -11.06 12.82
N GLU A 159 -11.60 -9.78 13.09
CA GLU A 159 -12.63 -8.79 13.39
C GLU A 159 -13.06 -8.00 12.12
N VAL A 160 -12.49 -8.32 10.93
CA VAL A 160 -12.75 -7.62 9.66
C VAL A 160 -13.26 -8.61 8.62
N ALA A 161 -14.39 -8.29 8.00
CA ALA A 161 -14.95 -9.01 6.87
C ALA A 161 -15.06 -8.07 5.65
N ILE A 162 -14.86 -8.62 4.46
CA ILE A 162 -14.99 -7.88 3.20
C ILE A 162 -15.96 -8.65 2.29
N PHE A 163 -17.07 -8.00 1.99
CA PHE A 163 -18.11 -8.52 1.11
C PHE A 163 -18.07 -7.80 -0.23
N THR A 164 -18.43 -8.51 -1.27
CA THR A 164 -18.66 -7.91 -2.60
C THR A 164 -20.15 -7.81 -2.81
N VAL A 165 -20.65 -6.59 -3.04
CA VAL A 165 -22.09 -6.33 -3.20
C VAL A 165 -22.35 -5.48 -4.43
N PRO A 166 -23.46 -5.69 -5.16
CA PRO A 166 -23.77 -4.89 -6.36
C PRO A 166 -24.38 -3.53 -6.03
N TYR A 167 -24.88 -3.33 -4.82
CA TYR A 167 -25.66 -2.16 -4.46
C TYR A 167 -25.55 -1.80 -2.98
N LEU A 168 -25.50 -0.52 -2.64
CA LEU A 168 -25.36 0.03 -1.28
C LEU A 168 -26.67 0.58 -0.70
N ALA A 169 -27.82 0.15 -1.18
CA ALA A 169 -29.14 0.63 -0.75
C ALA A 169 -29.24 2.17 -0.75
N GLN A 170 -29.70 2.79 0.32
CA GLN A 170 -29.84 4.25 0.44
C GLN A 170 -28.53 5.03 0.30
N TYR A 171 -27.38 4.38 0.43
CA TYR A 171 -26.06 5.02 0.33
C TYR A 171 -25.50 5.02 -1.10
N GLU A 172 -26.16 4.34 -2.05
CA GLU A 172 -25.66 4.18 -3.43
C GLU A 172 -25.37 5.52 -4.10
N LYS A 173 -26.32 6.45 -4.06
CA LYS A 173 -26.16 7.77 -4.66
C LYS A 173 -24.97 8.52 -4.06
N SER A 174 -24.91 8.60 -2.73
CA SER A 174 -23.83 9.32 -2.04
C SER A 174 -22.46 8.71 -2.28
N ALA A 175 -22.36 7.37 -2.38
CA ALA A 175 -21.11 6.67 -2.68
C ALA A 175 -20.68 6.93 -4.13
N ARG A 176 -21.60 6.90 -5.09
CA ARG A 176 -21.31 7.24 -6.50
C ARG A 176 -20.85 8.69 -6.65
N ASP A 177 -21.53 9.61 -5.99
CA ASP A 177 -21.17 11.03 -6.01
C ASP A 177 -19.75 11.23 -5.42
N PHE A 178 -19.43 10.53 -4.35
CA PHE A 178 -18.09 10.60 -3.72
C PHE A 178 -16.96 10.14 -4.66
N TYR A 179 -17.18 9.10 -5.49
CA TYR A 179 -16.11 8.53 -6.32
C TYR A 179 -16.12 9.03 -7.76
N PHE A 180 -17.29 9.35 -8.32
CA PHE A 180 -17.46 9.52 -9.76
C PHE A 180 -18.02 10.90 -10.18
N SER A 181 -18.47 11.75 -9.22
CA SER A 181 -18.85 13.13 -9.50
C SER A 181 -17.60 14.01 -9.51
N ARG A 182 -16.96 14.11 -10.68
CA ARG A 182 -15.93 15.12 -10.98
C ARG A 182 -16.24 15.77 -12.29
#